data_dc698f92cbb4388e7c42ae65d8b185e3
#
_entry.id   dc698f92cbb4388e7c42ae65d8b185e3
#
_cell.length_a   1.000
_cell.length_b   1.000
_cell.length_c   1.000
_cell.angle_alpha   90.00
_cell.angle_beta   90.00
_cell.angle_gamma   90.00
#
_symmetry.space_group_name_H-M   'P 1'
#
loop_
_entity.id
_entity.type
_entity.pdbx_description
1 polymer ?
#
loop_
_entity_poly.entity_id
_entity_poly.type
_entity_poly.pdbx_seq_one_letter_code
_entity_poly.pdbx_strand_id
1 'polypeptide(L)'
;EGIVEYCGETFTLLSGGETEILKDTNFHVSGSLMGTVQKDNLIDGSRVQDGDVIIGLESSGIHSNGWTAIEERLPELILPETLTATKLYNNDINLLTTQLENVSAIVNITGGGFRNLERIPNNFQYDIYHESPSRTWEILETKFTHQELYTTFNMGIGMMVIVRPEIVDRALGALLSNPKVIGKVYQNASPKVVVNGQEIFFGDTEPYVFKEEIVYDCDINLTDN
;
A
#
# COMPACT_ATOMS: atom_id res chain seq x y z
N GLU A 1 15.45 17.98 -7.64
CA GLU A 1 16.21 17.62 -6.41
C GLU A 1 15.57 16.41 -5.73
N GLY A 2 14.31 16.41 -5.28
CA GLY A 2 13.70 15.33 -4.52
C GLY A 2 13.74 13.95 -5.18
N ILE A 3 13.56 13.86 -6.50
CA ILE A 3 13.65 12.56 -7.20
C ILE A 3 15.10 12.02 -7.13
N VAL A 4 16.10 12.85 -7.30
CA VAL A 4 17.52 12.46 -7.25
C VAL A 4 17.90 12.03 -5.83
N GLU A 5 17.45 12.78 -4.82
CA GLU A 5 17.66 12.45 -3.42
C GLU A 5 17.06 11.09 -3.07
N TYR A 6 15.78 10.89 -3.42
CA TYR A 6 15.10 9.62 -3.22
C TYR A 6 15.79 8.43 -3.93
N CYS A 7 16.20 8.62 -5.17
CA CYS A 7 16.94 7.59 -5.90
C CYS A 7 18.27 7.23 -5.20
N GLY A 8 18.94 8.22 -4.61
CA GLY A 8 20.14 8.01 -3.81
C GLY A 8 19.86 7.20 -2.53
N GLU A 9 18.79 7.52 -1.81
CA GLU A 9 18.39 6.80 -0.59
C GLU A 9 17.96 5.36 -0.84
N THR A 10 17.36 5.08 -1.99
CA THR A 10 16.83 3.76 -2.36
C THR A 10 17.76 2.93 -3.23
N PHE A 11 18.97 3.42 -3.50
CA PHE A 11 19.91 2.78 -4.44
C PHE A 11 19.32 2.55 -5.83
N THR A 12 18.40 3.43 -6.25
CA THR A 12 17.73 3.38 -7.53
C THR A 12 18.48 4.23 -8.55
N LEU A 13 18.80 3.69 -9.71
CA LEU A 13 19.44 4.46 -10.77
C LEU A 13 18.41 5.32 -11.50
N LEU A 14 18.60 6.63 -11.47
CA LEU A 14 17.84 7.53 -12.34
C LEU A 14 18.43 7.47 -13.76
N SER A 15 17.78 6.72 -14.64
CA SER A 15 18.28 6.45 -16.00
C SER A 15 18.02 7.57 -17.00
N GLY A 16 17.07 8.47 -16.70
CA GLY A 16 16.73 9.58 -17.58
C GLY A 16 15.48 10.31 -17.14
N GLY A 17 15.10 11.27 -17.94
CA GLY A 17 13.90 12.10 -17.74
C GLY A 17 14.00 13.37 -18.56
N GLU A 18 12.88 14.04 -18.71
CA GLU A 18 12.78 15.31 -19.42
C GLU A 18 11.73 16.22 -18.77
N THR A 19 11.79 17.49 -19.13
CA THR A 19 10.77 18.47 -18.75
C THR A 19 10.14 19.01 -20.03
N GLU A 20 8.83 18.90 -20.12
CA GLU A 20 8.04 19.40 -21.24
C GLU A 20 7.14 20.55 -20.78
N ILE A 21 6.92 21.52 -21.68
CA ILE A 21 5.97 22.61 -21.46
C ILE A 21 4.63 22.20 -22.06
N LEU A 22 3.66 21.93 -21.21
CA LEU A 22 2.29 21.60 -21.60
C LEU A 22 1.49 22.88 -21.84
N LYS A 23 0.43 22.78 -22.65
CA LYS A 23 -0.47 23.91 -22.93
C LYS A 23 -1.47 24.18 -21.81
N ASP A 24 -1.64 23.23 -20.89
CA ASP A 24 -2.44 23.44 -19.70
C ASP A 24 -1.65 24.21 -18.63
N THR A 25 -2.34 24.65 -17.58
CA THR A 25 -1.73 25.41 -16.47
C THR A 25 -1.33 24.50 -15.30
N ASN A 26 -1.46 23.19 -15.44
CA ASN A 26 -1.21 22.25 -14.37
C ASN A 26 0.24 21.76 -14.39
N PHE A 27 0.76 21.44 -13.22
CA PHE A 27 2.06 20.81 -13.07
C PHE A 27 1.85 19.29 -12.91
N HIS A 28 2.45 18.53 -13.82
CA HIS A 28 2.35 17.07 -13.84
C HIS A 28 3.73 16.45 -13.60
N VAL A 29 3.77 15.42 -12.76
CA VAL A 29 4.96 14.59 -12.59
C VAL A 29 4.56 13.14 -12.83
N SER A 30 5.27 12.46 -13.72
CA SER A 30 5.10 11.04 -13.96
C SER A 30 6.44 10.33 -13.96
N GLY A 31 6.44 9.04 -13.64
CA GLY A 31 7.64 8.24 -13.62
C GLY A 31 7.34 6.77 -13.85
N SER A 32 8.33 6.06 -14.38
CA SER A 32 8.30 4.61 -14.51
C SER A 32 9.48 4.02 -13.74
N LEU A 33 9.23 2.95 -13.02
CA LEU A 33 10.26 2.22 -12.28
C LEU A 33 10.33 0.79 -12.81
N MET A 34 11.53 0.32 -13.07
CA MET A 34 11.79 -1.08 -13.42
C MET A 34 12.71 -1.72 -12.38
N GLY A 35 12.41 -2.95 -12.02
CA GLY A 35 13.23 -3.75 -11.11
C GLY A 35 13.17 -5.22 -11.49
N THR A 36 14.04 -6.00 -10.89
CA THR A 36 14.07 -7.45 -11.05
C THR A 36 14.00 -8.14 -9.69
N VAL A 37 13.34 -9.27 -9.64
CA VAL A 37 13.28 -10.14 -8.46
C VAL A 37 13.45 -11.59 -8.91
N GLN A 38 14.14 -12.40 -8.11
CA GLN A 38 14.18 -13.83 -8.37
C GLN A 38 12.78 -14.42 -8.18
N LYS A 39 12.36 -15.30 -9.08
CA LYS A 39 11.00 -15.87 -9.10
C LYS A 39 10.59 -16.47 -7.75
N ASP A 40 11.50 -17.17 -7.09
CA ASP A 40 11.25 -17.79 -5.78
C ASP A 40 11.08 -16.77 -4.64
N ASN A 41 11.55 -15.54 -4.84
CA ASN A 41 11.45 -14.45 -3.87
C ASN A 41 10.27 -13.50 -4.15
N LEU A 42 9.47 -13.78 -5.17
CA LEU A 42 8.30 -12.96 -5.50
C LEU A 42 7.27 -13.03 -4.38
N ILE A 43 6.78 -11.87 -3.95
CA ILE A 43 5.72 -11.72 -2.94
C ILE A 43 4.50 -11.12 -3.66
N ASP A 44 3.70 -11.99 -4.28
CA ASP A 44 2.52 -11.65 -5.10
C ASP A 44 1.18 -11.90 -4.38
N GLY A 45 1.23 -12.37 -3.14
CA GLY A 45 0.05 -12.73 -2.36
C GLY A 45 -0.43 -14.18 -2.57
N SER A 46 0.14 -14.94 -3.47
CA SER A 46 -0.23 -16.35 -3.71
C SER A 46 -0.02 -17.25 -2.49
N ARG A 47 0.83 -16.81 -1.56
CA ARG A 47 1.14 -17.53 -0.31
C ARG A 47 0.21 -17.20 0.85
N VAL A 48 -0.75 -16.28 0.69
CA VAL A 48 -1.73 -15.94 1.73
C VAL A 48 -2.59 -17.17 2.05
N GLN A 49 -2.84 -17.40 3.33
CA GLN A 49 -3.67 -18.51 3.81
C GLN A 49 -4.53 -18.12 5.02
N ASP A 50 -5.47 -18.99 5.34
CA ASP A 50 -6.31 -18.87 6.53
C ASP A 50 -5.45 -18.78 7.79
N GLY A 51 -5.81 -17.85 8.68
CA GLY A 51 -5.09 -17.60 9.93
C GLY A 51 -3.88 -16.65 9.82
N ASP A 52 -3.48 -16.23 8.61
CA ASP A 52 -2.44 -15.20 8.47
C ASP A 52 -2.82 -13.91 9.20
N VAL A 53 -1.81 -13.19 9.66
CA VAL A 53 -1.96 -11.96 10.45
C VAL A 53 -1.65 -10.74 9.60
N ILE A 54 -2.48 -9.70 9.73
CA ILE A 54 -2.31 -8.43 9.03
C ILE A 54 -1.61 -7.45 9.97
N ILE A 55 -0.45 -6.96 9.55
CA ILE A 55 0.32 -5.91 10.23
C ILE A 55 0.16 -4.62 9.43
N GLY A 56 -0.30 -3.55 10.06
CA GLY A 56 -0.35 -2.22 9.48
C GLY A 56 0.91 -1.43 9.80
N LEU A 57 1.46 -0.72 8.81
CA LEU A 57 2.54 0.23 8.94
C LEU A 57 1.98 1.64 8.88
N GLU A 58 2.34 2.46 9.86
CA GLU A 58 1.82 3.82 10.00
C GLU A 58 2.17 4.70 8.79
N SER A 59 1.18 5.49 8.33
CA SER A 59 1.38 6.53 7.33
C SER A 59 1.95 7.80 7.95
N SER A 60 2.55 8.67 7.12
CA SER A 60 2.96 10.03 7.53
C SER A 60 1.80 11.03 7.52
N GLY A 61 0.62 10.63 7.09
CA GLY A 61 -0.56 11.46 6.91
C GLY A 61 -1.45 10.93 5.80
N ILE A 62 -2.18 11.82 5.14
CA ILE A 62 -3.16 11.46 4.08
C ILE A 62 -2.48 10.84 2.85
N HIS A 63 -1.19 11.10 2.66
CA HIS A 63 -0.43 10.73 1.47
C HIS A 63 -0.98 11.42 0.21
N SER A 64 -1.00 10.73 -0.93
CA SER A 64 -1.35 11.30 -2.22
C SER A 64 -2.81 11.09 -2.63
N ASN A 65 -3.64 10.45 -1.81
CA ASN A 65 -4.99 10.04 -2.19
C ASN A 65 -6.07 10.64 -1.30
N GLY A 66 -7.23 10.93 -1.90
CA GLY A 66 -8.38 11.49 -1.20
C GLY A 66 -8.44 13.03 -1.18
N TRP A 67 -7.47 13.72 -1.73
CA TRP A 67 -7.41 15.19 -1.71
C TRP A 67 -8.57 15.86 -2.42
N THR A 68 -9.04 15.35 -3.54
CA THR A 68 -10.25 15.87 -4.22
C THR A 68 -11.46 15.84 -3.30
N ALA A 69 -11.67 14.75 -2.57
CA ALA A 69 -12.79 14.64 -1.64
C ALA A 69 -12.63 15.60 -0.43
N ILE A 70 -11.40 15.84 0.02
CA ILE A 70 -11.10 16.84 1.06
C ILE A 70 -11.36 18.25 0.53
N GLU A 71 -10.89 18.58 -0.66
CA GLU A 71 -11.10 19.88 -1.29
C GLU A 71 -12.59 20.21 -1.43
N GLU A 72 -13.42 19.22 -1.75
CA GLU A 72 -14.85 19.39 -1.90
C GLU A 72 -15.61 19.52 -0.56
N ARG A 73 -15.20 18.79 0.49
CA ARG A 73 -15.99 18.67 1.73
C ARG A 73 -15.33 19.25 2.98
N LEU A 74 -14.01 19.44 2.98
CA LEU A 74 -13.19 19.87 4.11
C LEU A 74 -12.01 20.74 3.66
N PRO A 75 -12.22 21.78 2.83
CA PRO A 75 -11.14 22.60 2.31
C PRO A 75 -10.26 23.22 3.43
N GLU A 76 -10.83 23.43 4.61
CA GLU A 76 -10.12 23.92 5.79
C GLU A 76 -9.05 22.92 6.33
N LEU A 77 -9.07 21.67 5.90
CA LEU A 77 -8.06 20.69 6.27
C LEU A 77 -6.82 20.76 5.37
N ILE A 78 -6.85 21.55 4.29
CA ILE A 78 -5.72 21.74 3.38
C ILE A 78 -4.79 22.80 3.98
N LEU A 79 -3.94 22.35 4.88
CA LEU A 79 -2.97 23.17 5.60
C LEU A 79 -1.56 22.68 5.31
N PRO A 80 -0.53 23.51 5.39
CA PRO A 80 0.86 23.06 5.18
C PRO A 80 1.24 21.84 6.03
N GLU A 81 0.78 21.77 7.26
CA GLU A 81 1.04 20.65 8.18
C GLU A 81 0.31 19.35 7.80
N THR A 82 -0.77 19.41 7.03
CA THR A 82 -1.47 18.22 6.51
C THR A 82 -0.94 17.73 5.17
N LEU A 83 -0.22 18.60 4.44
CA LEU A 83 0.43 18.29 3.16
C LEU A 83 1.77 17.58 3.37
N THR A 84 1.75 16.52 4.16
CA THR A 84 2.96 15.73 4.45
C THR A 84 3.28 14.80 3.28
N ALA A 85 4.55 14.72 2.90
CA ALA A 85 5.00 13.80 1.86
C ALA A 85 4.66 12.35 2.21
N THR A 86 4.33 11.57 1.19
CA THR A 86 4.09 10.12 1.33
C THR A 86 5.31 9.45 1.97
N LYS A 87 5.07 8.65 3.00
CA LYS A 87 6.12 7.91 3.71
C LYS A 87 6.78 6.89 2.79
N LEU A 88 8.09 6.80 2.90
CA LEU A 88 8.91 5.82 2.19
C LEU A 88 9.07 4.57 3.03
N TYR A 89 8.64 3.43 2.49
CA TYR A 89 8.69 2.12 3.18
C TYR A 89 9.85 1.24 2.69
N ASN A 90 10.81 1.79 1.96
CA ASN A 90 11.93 1.03 1.38
C ASN A 90 12.71 0.22 2.40
N ASN A 91 12.99 0.81 3.57
CA ASN A 91 13.72 0.10 4.63
C ASN A 91 12.88 -1.03 5.21
N ASP A 92 11.59 -0.82 5.43
CA ASP A 92 10.67 -1.87 5.88
C ASP A 92 10.58 -3.01 4.86
N ILE A 93 10.41 -2.69 3.58
CA ILE A 93 10.38 -3.68 2.49
C ILE A 93 11.68 -4.47 2.43
N ASN A 94 12.83 -3.79 2.52
CA ASN A 94 14.12 -4.46 2.52
C ASN A 94 14.27 -5.44 3.69
N LEU A 95 13.85 -5.03 4.89
CA LEU A 95 13.85 -5.92 6.06
C LEU A 95 12.93 -7.13 5.87
N LEU A 96 11.71 -6.91 5.33
CA LEU A 96 10.76 -7.98 5.03
C LEU A 96 11.32 -8.99 4.02
N THR A 97 11.99 -8.52 2.99
CA THR A 97 12.45 -9.37 1.87
C THR A 97 13.79 -10.04 2.14
N THR A 98 14.64 -9.47 3.01
CA THR A 98 15.99 -9.98 3.28
C THR A 98 16.13 -10.72 4.61
N GLN A 99 15.31 -10.41 5.61
CA GLN A 99 15.48 -10.92 6.96
C GLN A 99 14.31 -11.80 7.44
N LEU A 100 13.16 -11.72 6.78
CA LEU A 100 11.98 -12.45 7.17
C LEU A 100 11.57 -13.45 6.09
N GLU A 101 11.45 -14.70 6.48
CA GLU A 101 10.76 -15.72 5.69
C GLU A 101 9.26 -15.68 6.06
N ASN A 102 8.42 -16.31 5.24
CA ASN A 102 6.98 -16.42 5.51
C ASN A 102 6.20 -15.08 5.51
N VAL A 103 6.65 -14.12 4.72
CA VAL A 103 5.85 -12.96 4.31
C VAL A 103 4.93 -13.42 3.17
N SER A 104 3.62 -13.32 3.39
CA SER A 104 2.61 -13.81 2.45
C SER A 104 2.21 -12.77 1.40
N ALA A 105 2.08 -11.50 1.82
CA ALA A 105 1.76 -10.37 0.94
C ALA A 105 2.25 -9.05 1.50
N ILE A 106 2.49 -8.08 0.61
CA ILE A 106 2.76 -6.67 0.93
C ILE A 106 1.81 -5.83 0.10
N VAL A 107 1.03 -4.97 0.74
CA VAL A 107 -0.02 -4.18 0.10
C VAL A 107 0.18 -2.70 0.41
N ASN A 108 0.49 -1.91 -0.61
CA ASN A 108 0.56 -0.47 -0.49
C ASN A 108 -0.85 0.13 -0.48
N ILE A 109 -1.18 0.93 0.55
CA ILE A 109 -2.49 1.56 0.69
C ILE A 109 -2.48 2.90 -0.03
N THR A 110 -3.04 2.90 -1.22
CA THR A 110 -3.10 4.04 -2.15
C THR A 110 -4.56 4.38 -2.49
N GLY A 111 -4.82 4.92 -3.66
CA GLY A 111 -6.19 5.14 -4.14
C GLY A 111 -7.02 3.85 -4.09
N GLY A 112 -8.21 3.94 -3.52
CA GLY A 112 -9.03 2.78 -3.17
C GLY A 112 -8.91 2.34 -1.71
N GLY A 113 -8.04 2.97 -0.90
CA GLY A 113 -7.92 2.69 0.54
C GLY A 113 -7.64 1.22 0.84
N PHE A 114 -8.33 0.65 1.80
CA PHE A 114 -8.16 -0.76 2.20
C PHE A 114 -8.63 -1.78 1.15
N ARG A 115 -9.35 -1.31 0.10
CA ARG A 115 -9.65 -2.12 -1.09
C ARG A 115 -8.41 -2.71 -1.77
N ASN A 116 -7.25 -2.11 -1.57
CA ASN A 116 -6.01 -2.64 -2.15
C ASN A 116 -5.73 -4.10 -1.73
N LEU A 117 -6.31 -4.59 -0.64
CA LEU A 117 -6.25 -6.01 -0.24
C LEU A 117 -6.90 -6.97 -1.25
N GLU A 118 -7.89 -6.51 -2.03
CA GLU A 118 -8.54 -7.35 -3.06
C GLU A 118 -7.67 -7.60 -4.29
N ARG A 119 -6.59 -6.86 -4.43
CA ARG A 119 -5.59 -7.14 -5.48
C ARG A 119 -4.83 -8.44 -5.23
N ILE A 120 -4.93 -8.98 -4.01
CA ILE A 120 -4.39 -10.31 -3.72
C ILE A 120 -5.26 -11.35 -4.43
N PRO A 121 -4.68 -12.21 -5.29
CA PRO A 121 -5.44 -13.10 -6.18
C PRO A 121 -6.01 -14.32 -5.48
N ASN A 122 -6.73 -14.11 -4.36
CA ASN A 122 -7.24 -15.19 -3.50
C ASN A 122 -8.63 -14.85 -2.94
N ASN A 123 -9.38 -15.89 -2.60
CA ASN A 123 -10.70 -15.78 -2.00
C ASN A 123 -10.61 -15.80 -0.47
N PHE A 124 -10.22 -14.68 0.12
CA PHE A 124 -10.12 -14.53 1.57
C PHE A 124 -10.96 -13.36 2.07
N GLN A 125 -11.36 -13.43 3.32
CA GLN A 125 -11.86 -12.32 4.10
C GLN A 125 -10.72 -11.75 4.91
N TYR A 126 -10.56 -10.43 4.83
CA TYR A 126 -9.60 -9.65 5.60
C TYR A 126 -10.35 -8.89 6.68
N ASP A 127 -10.27 -9.36 7.92
CA ASP A 127 -10.87 -8.70 9.08
C ASP A 127 -9.87 -7.76 9.70
N ILE A 128 -10.18 -6.47 9.71
CA ILE A 128 -9.33 -5.41 10.20
C ILE A 128 -9.99 -4.73 11.39
N TYR A 129 -9.24 -4.59 12.47
CA TYR A 129 -9.59 -3.81 13.65
C TYR A 129 -8.69 -2.59 13.69
N HIS A 130 -9.25 -1.43 13.42
CA HIS A 130 -8.49 -0.20 13.27
C HIS A 130 -9.15 0.94 14.04
N GLU A 131 -8.31 1.70 14.76
CA GLU A 131 -8.69 2.93 15.43
C GLU A 131 -7.92 4.08 14.80
N SER A 132 -8.59 5.21 14.59
CA SER A 132 -8.00 6.39 13.98
C SER A 132 -6.87 6.94 14.85
N PRO A 133 -5.64 7.05 14.32
CA PRO A 133 -4.47 7.34 15.15
C PRO A 133 -4.31 8.83 15.50
N SER A 134 -5.07 9.74 14.90
CA SER A 134 -4.90 11.17 15.12
C SER A 134 -6.14 11.99 14.81
N ARG A 135 -6.11 13.26 15.26
CA ARG A 135 -7.17 14.24 15.05
C ARG A 135 -7.54 14.45 13.57
N THR A 136 -6.60 14.32 12.65
CA THR A 136 -6.89 14.44 11.20
C THR A 136 -7.93 13.42 10.76
N TRP A 137 -7.80 12.19 11.21
CA TRP A 137 -8.73 11.11 10.87
C TRP A 137 -10.08 11.28 11.55
N GLU A 138 -10.10 11.72 12.82
CA GLU A 138 -11.33 12.05 13.54
C GLU A 138 -12.13 13.15 12.80
N ILE A 139 -11.45 14.14 12.21
CA ILE A 139 -12.12 15.19 11.42
C ILE A 139 -12.75 14.59 10.16
N LEU A 140 -12.03 13.72 9.44
CA LEU A 140 -12.58 13.03 8.26
C LEU A 140 -13.83 12.21 8.62
N GLU A 141 -13.82 11.52 9.77
CA GLU A 141 -14.97 10.75 10.27
C GLU A 141 -16.24 11.59 10.47
N THR A 142 -16.12 12.90 10.65
CA THR A 142 -17.28 13.80 10.77
C THR A 142 -17.98 14.08 9.44
N LYS A 143 -17.33 13.84 8.30
CA LYS A 143 -17.80 14.26 6.97
C LYS A 143 -17.94 13.12 5.97
N PHE A 144 -17.33 11.99 6.26
CA PHE A 144 -17.33 10.83 5.38
C PHE A 144 -17.95 9.63 6.09
N THR A 145 -18.68 8.84 5.35
CA THR A 145 -19.21 7.55 5.85
C THR A 145 -18.07 6.55 6.05
N HIS A 146 -18.30 5.52 6.88
CA HIS A 146 -17.34 4.44 7.08
C HIS A 146 -16.86 3.85 5.73
N GLN A 147 -17.78 3.61 4.82
CA GLN A 147 -17.49 3.14 3.47
C GLN A 147 -16.52 4.07 2.72
N GLU A 148 -16.82 5.37 2.68
CA GLU A 148 -15.97 6.36 1.98
C GLU A 148 -14.60 6.48 2.62
N LEU A 149 -14.50 6.46 3.95
CA LEU A 149 -13.24 6.55 4.67
C LEU A 149 -12.27 5.44 4.24
N TYR A 150 -12.69 4.19 4.33
CA TYR A 150 -11.83 3.04 4.09
C TYR A 150 -11.69 2.64 2.61
N THR A 151 -12.47 3.25 1.71
CA THR A 151 -12.30 3.08 0.25
C THR A 151 -11.57 4.25 -0.42
N THR A 152 -11.35 5.37 0.30
CA THR A 152 -10.73 6.57 -0.27
C THR A 152 -9.40 6.90 0.40
N PHE A 153 -9.33 6.77 1.72
CA PHE A 153 -8.18 7.19 2.52
C PHE A 153 -7.40 6.00 3.07
N ASN A 154 -6.16 6.27 3.46
CA ASN A 154 -5.31 5.28 4.12
C ASN A 154 -5.61 5.13 5.63
N MET A 155 -6.39 6.02 6.21
CA MET A 155 -6.80 6.04 7.62
C MET A 155 -5.65 5.86 8.62
N GLY A 156 -4.45 6.34 8.29
CA GLY A 156 -3.25 6.23 9.11
C GLY A 156 -2.41 4.96 8.87
N ILE A 157 -2.82 4.09 7.96
CA ILE A 157 -2.08 2.89 7.55
C ILE A 157 -1.67 3.04 6.08
N GLY A 158 -0.38 3.29 5.83
CA GLY A 158 0.10 3.49 4.46
C GLY A 158 0.53 2.19 3.76
N MET A 159 0.78 1.13 4.54
CA MET A 159 1.12 -0.20 4.02
C MET A 159 0.61 -1.29 4.95
N MET A 160 0.17 -2.39 4.38
CA MET A 160 -0.18 -3.61 5.11
C MET A 160 0.75 -4.74 4.70
N VAL A 161 1.16 -5.54 5.68
CA VAL A 161 1.98 -6.74 5.49
C VAL A 161 1.21 -7.91 6.05
N ILE A 162 1.08 -8.97 5.26
CA ILE A 162 0.44 -10.22 5.68
C ILE A 162 1.52 -11.25 5.92
N VAL A 163 1.54 -11.80 7.13
CA VAL A 163 2.57 -12.73 7.58
C VAL A 163 1.96 -13.95 8.26
N ARG A 164 2.73 -15.03 8.32
CA ARG A 164 2.40 -16.19 9.12
C ARG A 164 2.36 -15.84 10.61
N PRO A 165 1.47 -16.47 11.41
CA PRO A 165 1.37 -16.21 12.84
C PRO A 165 2.69 -16.38 13.60
N GLU A 166 3.50 -17.34 13.22
CA GLU A 166 4.77 -17.67 13.90
C GLU A 166 5.87 -16.63 13.75
N ILE A 167 5.74 -15.70 12.80
CA ILE A 167 6.75 -14.64 12.62
C ILE A 167 6.25 -13.24 13.04
N VAL A 168 5.04 -13.12 13.58
CA VAL A 168 4.44 -11.82 13.95
C VAL A 168 5.35 -11.02 14.90
N ASP A 169 5.78 -11.60 16.00
CA ASP A 169 6.63 -10.90 16.98
C ASP A 169 7.96 -10.46 16.37
N ARG A 170 8.54 -11.30 15.51
CA ARG A 170 9.77 -10.98 14.81
C ARG A 170 9.55 -9.85 13.79
N ALA A 171 8.44 -9.86 13.08
CA ALA A 171 8.08 -8.80 12.14
C ALA A 171 7.83 -7.47 12.86
N LEU A 172 7.09 -7.47 13.97
CA LEU A 172 6.87 -6.28 14.79
C LEU A 172 8.17 -5.70 15.34
N GLY A 173 9.13 -6.55 15.72
CA GLY A 173 10.43 -6.12 16.22
C GLY A 173 11.40 -5.62 15.16
N ALA A 174 11.24 -6.03 13.90
CA ALA A 174 12.13 -5.68 12.80
C ALA A 174 11.67 -4.42 12.03
N LEU A 175 10.37 -4.23 11.86
CA LEU A 175 9.81 -3.14 11.06
C LEU A 175 9.97 -1.79 11.75
N LEU A 176 10.18 -0.74 10.97
CA LEU A 176 10.55 0.61 11.45
C LEU A 176 9.38 1.59 11.47
N SER A 177 8.37 1.33 10.64
CA SER A 177 7.23 2.24 10.44
C SER A 177 6.09 1.99 11.42
N ASN A 178 6.42 1.93 12.73
CA ASN A 178 5.46 1.75 13.83
C ASN A 178 4.45 0.62 13.57
N PRO A 179 4.93 -0.63 13.39
CA PRO A 179 4.09 -1.75 13.00
C PRO A 179 3.11 -2.11 14.12
N LYS A 180 1.87 -2.43 13.73
CA LYS A 180 0.83 -2.91 14.65
C LYS A 180 0.07 -4.07 14.01
N VAL A 181 -0.26 -5.09 14.80
CA VAL A 181 -1.25 -6.08 14.35
C VAL A 181 -2.60 -5.38 14.27
N ILE A 182 -3.20 -5.39 13.09
CA ILE A 182 -4.48 -4.74 12.82
C ILE A 182 -5.56 -5.72 12.34
N GLY A 183 -5.23 -6.97 12.09
CA GLY A 183 -6.24 -7.90 11.61
C GLY A 183 -5.77 -9.32 11.35
N LYS A 184 -6.67 -10.08 10.76
CA LYS A 184 -6.47 -11.48 10.40
C LYS A 184 -7.13 -11.80 9.07
N VAL A 185 -6.61 -12.85 8.43
CA VAL A 185 -7.12 -13.43 7.19
C VAL A 185 -7.93 -14.67 7.51
N TYR A 186 -9.10 -14.79 6.88
CA TYR A 186 -9.99 -15.95 7.01
C TYR A 186 -10.34 -16.52 5.64
N GLN A 187 -10.44 -17.83 5.54
CA GLN A 187 -10.95 -18.48 4.33
C GLN A 187 -12.38 -18.00 4.03
N ASN A 188 -12.64 -17.63 2.78
CA ASN A 188 -13.97 -17.22 2.34
C ASN A 188 -14.26 -17.71 0.92
N ALA A 189 -15.50 -17.60 0.47
CA ALA A 189 -15.92 -17.97 -0.88
C ALA A 189 -15.57 -16.89 -1.95
N SER A 190 -15.39 -15.65 -1.52
CA SER A 190 -15.04 -14.50 -2.37
C SER A 190 -14.15 -13.52 -1.60
N PRO A 191 -13.37 -12.66 -2.28
CA PRO A 191 -12.64 -11.61 -1.60
C PRO A 191 -13.58 -10.69 -0.83
N LYS A 192 -13.20 -10.33 0.40
CA LYS A 192 -14.00 -9.50 1.27
C LYS A 192 -13.10 -8.75 2.25
N VAL A 193 -13.37 -7.47 2.43
CA VAL A 193 -12.70 -6.66 3.46
C VAL A 193 -13.73 -6.19 4.47
N VAL A 194 -13.47 -6.48 5.75
CA VAL A 194 -14.31 -6.10 6.88
C VAL A 194 -13.47 -5.21 7.79
N VAL A 195 -13.94 -4.01 8.07
CA VAL A 195 -13.26 -3.08 8.98
C VAL A 195 -14.17 -2.76 10.15
N ASN A 196 -13.71 -3.03 11.37
CA ASN A 196 -14.46 -2.82 12.61
C ASN A 196 -15.85 -3.48 12.58
N GLY A 197 -15.92 -4.69 11.99
CA GLY A 197 -17.17 -5.46 11.89
C GLY A 197 -18.11 -5.02 10.75
N GLN A 198 -17.72 -4.04 9.95
CA GLN A 198 -18.50 -3.57 8.81
C GLN A 198 -17.78 -3.92 7.50
N GLU A 199 -18.49 -4.59 6.60
CA GLU A 199 -17.98 -4.86 5.27
C GLU A 199 -17.88 -3.56 4.47
N ILE A 200 -16.73 -3.34 3.82
CA ILE A 200 -16.58 -2.26 2.86
C ILE A 200 -16.88 -2.80 1.46
N PHE A 201 -17.99 -2.33 0.91
CA PHE A 201 -18.47 -2.79 -0.40
C PHE A 201 -17.76 -2.05 -1.51
N PHE A 202 -17.63 -2.77 -2.61
CA PHE A 202 -17.22 -2.19 -3.88
C PHE A 202 -18.51 -1.82 -4.61
N GLY A 203 -18.69 -0.53 -4.88
CA GLY A 203 -19.73 -0.13 -5.84
C GLY A 203 -19.52 -0.89 -7.16
N ASP A 204 -20.47 -0.83 -8.09
CA ASP A 204 -20.56 -1.56 -9.38
C ASP A 204 -19.30 -1.56 -10.29
N THR A 205 -18.15 -1.17 -9.80
CA THR A 205 -16.87 -1.32 -10.49
C THR A 205 -16.37 -2.74 -10.26
N GLU A 206 -16.34 -3.53 -11.31
CA GLU A 206 -15.71 -4.85 -11.29
C GLU A 206 -14.33 -4.79 -10.63
N PRO A 207 -13.97 -5.80 -9.81
CA PRO A 207 -12.63 -5.86 -9.23
C PRO A 207 -11.62 -5.82 -10.37
N TYR A 208 -10.54 -5.03 -10.18
CA TYR A 208 -9.45 -4.98 -11.16
C TYR A 208 -8.74 -6.34 -11.17
N VAL A 209 -9.20 -7.22 -12.03
CA VAL A 209 -8.54 -8.51 -12.27
C VAL A 209 -7.29 -8.21 -13.09
N PHE A 210 -6.12 -8.44 -12.52
CA PHE A 210 -4.89 -8.53 -13.30
C PHE A 210 -5.10 -9.61 -14.37
N LYS A 211 -5.31 -9.19 -15.60
CA LYS A 211 -5.26 -10.11 -16.73
C LYS A 211 -3.81 -10.55 -16.85
N GLU A 212 -3.64 -11.86 -16.83
CA GLU A 212 -2.42 -12.64 -17.01
C GLU A 212 -1.12 -11.83 -17.19
N GLU A 213 -0.18 -12.03 -16.26
CA GLU A 213 1.19 -11.57 -16.39
C GLU A 213 1.76 -12.00 -17.74
N ILE A 214 2.20 -11.02 -18.52
CA ILE A 214 3.10 -11.30 -19.62
C ILE A 214 4.46 -11.57 -18.98
N VAL A 215 4.71 -12.82 -18.61
CA VAL A 215 6.05 -13.26 -18.20
C VAL A 215 6.92 -13.26 -19.44
N TYR A 216 7.73 -12.22 -19.59
CA TYR A 216 8.84 -12.28 -20.55
C TYR A 216 9.93 -13.16 -19.91
N ASP A 217 10.09 -14.35 -20.41
CA ASP A 217 11.24 -15.21 -20.11
C ASP A 217 12.47 -14.58 -20.79
N CYS A 218 13.10 -13.65 -20.09
CA CYS A 218 14.37 -13.08 -20.52
C CYS A 218 15.47 -13.99 -20.01
N ASP A 219 15.88 -14.96 -20.83
CA ASP A 219 17.16 -15.63 -20.69
C ASP A 219 18.30 -14.62 -20.91
N ILE A 220 18.53 -13.78 -19.91
CA ILE A 220 19.74 -12.96 -19.88
C ILE A 220 20.87 -13.86 -19.40
N ASN A 221 21.58 -14.46 -20.34
CA ASN A 221 22.83 -15.12 -20.07
C ASN A 221 23.88 -14.10 -19.63
N LEU A 222 24.04 -13.91 -18.32
CA LEU A 222 25.06 -13.04 -17.71
C LEU A 222 26.47 -13.68 -17.68
N THR A 223 26.77 -14.60 -18.59
CA THR A 223 28.08 -15.21 -18.71
C THR A 223 28.76 -14.74 -19.99
N ASP A 224 29.10 -13.47 -20.10
CA ASP A 224 30.18 -12.99 -20.97
C ASP A 224 30.54 -11.55 -20.59
N ASN A 225 31.47 -11.42 -19.62
CA ASN A 225 32.66 -10.55 -19.57
C ASN A 225 33.28 -10.55 -18.17
#